data_88d16f6cce4ee0e59ae3b9cfafebcc32
#
_entry.id   88d16f6cce4ee0e59ae3b9cfafebcc32
#
_cell.length_a   1.000
_cell.length_b   1.000
_cell.length_c   1.000
_cell.angle_alpha   90.00
_cell.angle_beta   90.00
_cell.angle_gamma   90.00
#
_symmetry.space_group_name_H-M   'P 1'
#
loop_
_entity.id
_entity.type
_entity.pdbx_description
1 polymer ?
#
loop_
_entity_poly.entity_id
_entity_poly.type
_entity_poly.pdbx_seq_one_letter_code
_entity_poly.pdbx_strand_id
1 'polypeptide(L)'
;MSNGVASLSTQPAVSEAAPAVSVNNLRKSFGNLEVLKGVSLSAREGDVISILGASGSGKSTMLRCINMLEVPDSGEIRIGGETIGLRKGRKGMEPADQSQVDRIRSRVAMVFQSFNLWSHMTILENVIEAPVHVQKRPKAECIAEAEELLKKVGIVDKRNQYPSHLSGGQQQRAAIARALAMHPKVMLFDEPTSALDPELVGEVLRVMRSLAEEGRTMLVVTHEMGFARDVSNRVVFLHKGVVEEEGAPTEVFGAPKSERFKQFISSHR
;
A
#
# COMPACT_ATOMS: atom_id res chain seq x y z
N MET A 1 20.96 -29.94 -55.52
CA MET A 1 21.37 -29.83 -54.10
C MET A 1 21.25 -28.39 -53.69
N SER A 2 20.20 -28.03 -53.03
CA SER A 2 19.97 -26.64 -52.61
C SER A 2 19.59 -26.69 -51.11
N ASN A 3 20.55 -26.24 -50.25
CA ASN A 3 20.38 -26.18 -48.81
C ASN A 3 19.59 -24.89 -48.45
N GLY A 4 18.35 -25.06 -48.03
CA GLY A 4 17.57 -24.00 -47.38
C GLY A 4 18.02 -23.81 -45.96
N VAL A 5 18.64 -22.66 -45.65
CA VAL A 5 18.92 -22.19 -44.29
C VAL A 5 17.68 -21.55 -43.73
N ALA A 6 17.06 -22.20 -42.76
CA ALA A 6 15.95 -21.63 -41.99
C ALA A 6 16.50 -20.56 -41.03
N SER A 7 16.16 -19.30 -41.25
CA SER A 7 16.44 -18.20 -40.36
C SER A 7 15.49 -18.29 -39.15
N LEU A 8 16.04 -18.65 -38.00
CA LEU A 8 15.37 -18.52 -36.70
C LEU A 8 15.27 -17.01 -36.34
N SER A 9 14.09 -16.44 -36.48
CA SER A 9 13.77 -15.12 -35.98
C SER A 9 13.69 -15.18 -34.46
N THR A 10 14.75 -14.76 -33.79
CA THR A 10 14.75 -14.45 -32.36
C THR A 10 13.86 -13.21 -32.14
N GLN A 11 12.65 -13.41 -31.66
CA GLN A 11 11.86 -12.31 -31.08
C GLN A 11 12.65 -11.74 -29.89
N PRO A 12 12.80 -10.39 -29.77
CA PRO A 12 13.43 -9.80 -28.61
C PRO A 12 12.56 -10.11 -27.40
N ALA A 13 13.15 -10.67 -26.36
CA ALA A 13 12.52 -10.83 -25.05
C ALA A 13 12.07 -9.45 -24.57
N VAL A 14 10.77 -9.25 -24.41
CA VAL A 14 10.22 -8.07 -23.76
C VAL A 14 10.80 -8.04 -22.35
N SER A 15 11.68 -7.10 -22.08
CA SER A 15 12.22 -6.84 -20.75
C SER A 15 11.04 -6.51 -19.85
N GLU A 16 10.56 -7.47 -19.06
CA GLU A 16 9.54 -7.18 -18.04
C GLU A 16 10.15 -6.19 -17.05
N ALA A 17 9.58 -4.98 -17.02
CA ALA A 17 9.99 -3.96 -16.05
C ALA A 17 9.88 -4.52 -14.63
N ALA A 18 10.91 -4.29 -13.82
CA ALA A 18 10.94 -4.77 -12.43
C ALA A 18 9.70 -4.27 -11.68
N PRO A 19 9.06 -5.11 -10.85
CA PRO A 19 7.89 -4.71 -10.08
C PRO A 19 8.21 -3.56 -9.14
N ALA A 20 7.25 -2.63 -8.96
CA ALA A 20 7.36 -1.53 -8.00
C ALA A 20 7.50 -2.06 -6.57
N VAL A 21 6.78 -3.13 -6.25
CA VAL A 21 6.92 -3.90 -5.01
C VAL A 21 6.74 -5.39 -5.29
N SER A 22 7.59 -6.22 -4.69
CA SER A 22 7.39 -7.67 -4.66
C SER A 22 7.71 -8.23 -3.29
N VAL A 23 6.91 -9.20 -2.90
CA VAL A 23 7.04 -9.99 -1.67
C VAL A 23 7.08 -11.45 -2.08
N ASN A 24 8.05 -12.20 -1.59
CA ASN A 24 8.19 -13.61 -1.91
C ASN A 24 8.33 -14.45 -0.65
N ASN A 25 7.41 -15.40 -0.47
CA ASN A 25 7.37 -16.37 0.64
C ASN A 25 7.51 -15.70 2.03
N LEU A 26 6.78 -14.59 2.24
CA LEU A 26 6.85 -13.80 3.47
C LEU A 26 6.25 -14.56 4.64
N ARG A 27 7.02 -14.70 5.74
CA ARG A 27 6.60 -15.33 6.98
C ARG A 27 6.77 -14.40 8.15
N LYS A 28 5.80 -14.41 9.06
CA LYS A 28 5.85 -13.63 10.30
C LYS A 28 5.08 -14.32 11.40
N SER A 29 5.71 -14.42 12.57
CA SER A 29 5.12 -14.95 13.79
C SER A 29 5.19 -13.91 14.93
N PHE A 30 4.23 -13.97 15.82
CA PHE A 30 4.23 -13.27 17.10
C PHE A 30 4.11 -14.31 18.22
N GLY A 31 5.21 -14.56 18.92
CA GLY A 31 5.32 -15.68 19.84
C GLY A 31 5.09 -17.02 19.10
N ASN A 32 4.11 -17.79 19.55
CA ASN A 32 3.77 -19.10 18.94
C ASN A 32 2.75 -19.00 17.80
N LEU A 33 2.24 -17.80 17.49
CA LEU A 33 1.24 -17.60 16.45
C LEU A 33 1.91 -17.20 15.14
N GLU A 34 1.94 -18.10 14.14
CA GLU A 34 2.36 -17.76 12.78
C GLU A 34 1.22 -17.05 12.06
N VAL A 35 1.39 -15.74 11.80
CA VAL A 35 0.39 -14.85 11.19
C VAL A 35 0.52 -14.82 9.68
N LEU A 36 1.75 -14.81 9.13
CA LEU A 36 2.01 -14.93 7.69
C LEU A 36 2.76 -16.24 7.43
N LYS A 37 2.24 -17.04 6.50
CA LYS A 37 2.66 -18.43 6.27
C LYS A 37 3.22 -18.64 4.86
N GLY A 38 4.03 -17.71 4.37
CA GLY A 38 4.60 -17.78 3.04
C GLY A 38 3.79 -17.01 1.99
N VAL A 39 3.37 -15.80 2.33
CA VAL A 39 2.63 -14.92 1.41
C VAL A 39 3.57 -14.40 0.32
N SER A 40 3.13 -14.50 -0.93
CA SER A 40 3.81 -13.92 -2.09
C SER A 40 2.85 -12.98 -2.83
N LEU A 41 3.35 -11.81 -3.26
CA LEU A 41 2.59 -10.79 -3.97
C LEU A 41 3.55 -9.90 -4.75
N SER A 42 3.15 -9.45 -5.93
CA SER A 42 3.91 -8.46 -6.70
C SER A 42 2.96 -7.42 -7.29
N ALA A 43 3.40 -6.16 -7.37
CA ALA A 43 2.69 -5.08 -8.05
C ALA A 43 3.65 -4.36 -9.01
N ARG A 44 3.20 -4.08 -10.23
CA ARG A 44 3.88 -3.22 -11.21
C ARG A 44 3.58 -1.76 -10.91
N GLU A 45 4.32 -0.85 -11.54
CA GLU A 45 3.96 0.56 -11.49
C GLU A 45 2.55 0.80 -12.05
N GLY A 46 1.75 1.57 -11.32
CA GLY A 46 0.35 1.84 -11.66
C GLY A 46 -0.65 0.77 -11.21
N ASP A 47 -0.21 -0.36 -10.67
CA ASP A 47 -1.15 -1.38 -10.17
C ASP A 47 -1.85 -0.92 -8.89
N VAL A 48 -3.15 -1.18 -8.83
CA VAL A 48 -3.97 -1.09 -7.63
C VAL A 48 -4.37 -2.49 -7.21
N ILE A 49 -3.85 -2.96 -6.08
CA ILE A 49 -4.15 -4.29 -5.56
C ILE A 49 -4.98 -4.17 -4.28
N SER A 50 -6.20 -4.65 -4.30
CA SER A 50 -7.02 -4.77 -3.09
C SER A 50 -6.76 -6.09 -2.38
N ILE A 51 -6.49 -5.99 -1.07
CA ILE A 51 -6.21 -7.13 -0.19
C ILE A 51 -7.40 -7.29 0.74
N LEU A 52 -8.16 -8.35 0.53
CA LEU A 52 -9.37 -8.68 1.26
C LEU A 52 -9.11 -9.83 2.24
N GLY A 53 -9.98 -9.98 3.23
CA GLY A 53 -9.91 -11.09 4.19
C GLY A 53 -10.47 -10.72 5.55
N ALA A 54 -10.86 -11.72 6.32
CA ALA A 54 -11.38 -11.55 7.66
C ALA A 54 -10.37 -10.88 8.62
N SER A 55 -10.83 -10.34 9.73
CA SER A 55 -9.95 -9.85 10.80
C SER A 55 -8.99 -10.96 11.25
N GLY A 56 -7.74 -10.61 11.52
CA GLY A 56 -6.70 -11.57 11.90
C GLY A 56 -6.13 -12.43 10.77
N SER A 57 -6.51 -12.22 9.49
CA SER A 57 -5.95 -12.98 8.37
C SER A 57 -4.51 -12.63 8.00
N GLY A 58 -3.94 -11.56 8.56
CA GLY A 58 -2.55 -11.13 8.34
C GLY A 58 -2.38 -9.91 7.41
N LYS A 59 -3.46 -9.29 6.92
CA LYS A 59 -3.43 -8.16 5.96
C LYS A 59 -2.54 -6.99 6.42
N SER A 60 -2.85 -6.42 7.58
CA SER A 60 -2.09 -5.29 8.15
C SER A 60 -0.65 -5.69 8.49
N THR A 61 -0.44 -6.91 8.97
CA THR A 61 0.92 -7.43 9.23
C THR A 61 1.74 -7.48 7.96
N MET A 62 1.15 -7.91 6.84
CA MET A 62 1.84 -7.93 5.54
C MET A 62 2.23 -6.51 5.09
N LEU A 63 1.31 -5.53 5.16
CA LEU A 63 1.65 -4.14 4.82
C LEU A 63 2.75 -3.57 5.73
N ARG A 64 2.70 -3.88 7.03
CA ARG A 64 3.73 -3.45 7.99
C ARG A 64 5.09 -4.11 7.73
N CYS A 65 5.12 -5.35 7.22
CA CYS A 65 6.36 -5.96 6.78
C CYS A 65 6.92 -5.27 5.53
N ILE A 66 6.08 -4.95 4.55
CA ILE A 66 6.50 -4.24 3.33
C ILE A 66 7.14 -2.89 3.66
N ASN A 67 6.58 -2.14 4.59
CA ASN A 67 7.09 -0.85 5.07
C ASN A 67 8.19 -1.01 6.15
N MET A 68 8.56 -2.23 6.53
CA MET A 68 9.55 -2.50 7.59
C MET A 68 9.17 -1.95 8.97
N LEU A 69 7.89 -1.68 9.25
CA LEU A 69 7.38 -1.43 10.60
C LEU A 69 7.38 -2.72 11.43
N GLU A 70 7.19 -3.86 10.76
CA GLU A 70 7.41 -5.19 11.30
C GLU A 70 8.52 -5.88 10.50
N VAL A 71 9.48 -6.47 11.18
CA VAL A 71 10.52 -7.25 10.50
C VAL A 71 10.00 -8.67 10.29
N PRO A 72 9.96 -9.19 9.05
CA PRO A 72 9.54 -10.57 8.79
C PRO A 72 10.56 -11.56 9.35
N ASP A 73 10.09 -12.78 9.64
CA ASP A 73 10.96 -13.87 10.11
C ASP A 73 11.72 -14.51 8.96
N SER A 74 11.12 -14.52 7.77
CA SER A 74 11.75 -14.97 6.52
C SER A 74 10.99 -14.48 5.30
N GLY A 75 11.54 -14.72 4.11
CA GLY A 75 11.03 -14.25 2.83
C GLY A 75 11.84 -13.09 2.30
N GLU A 76 11.45 -12.62 1.11
CA GLU A 76 12.13 -11.52 0.43
C GLU A 76 11.14 -10.39 0.15
N ILE A 77 11.57 -9.16 0.36
CA ILE A 77 10.82 -7.94 0.00
C ILE A 77 11.71 -7.11 -0.92
N ARG A 78 11.16 -6.71 -2.07
CA ARG A 78 11.80 -5.78 -3.01
C ARG A 78 10.92 -4.57 -3.24
N ILE A 79 11.54 -3.39 -3.29
CA ILE A 79 10.86 -2.13 -3.55
C ILE A 79 11.67 -1.33 -4.57
N GLY A 80 11.06 -1.04 -5.71
CA GLY A 80 11.73 -0.36 -6.82
C GLY A 80 12.99 -1.07 -7.31
N GLY A 81 12.96 -2.42 -7.34
CA GLY A 81 14.06 -3.28 -7.75
C GLY A 81 15.12 -3.54 -6.66
N GLU A 82 15.05 -2.87 -5.50
CA GLU A 82 15.99 -3.03 -4.39
C GLU A 82 15.47 -4.06 -3.38
N THR A 83 16.23 -5.13 -3.12
CA THR A 83 15.92 -6.14 -2.10
C THR A 83 16.30 -5.63 -0.72
N ILE A 84 15.39 -5.76 0.25
CA ILE A 84 15.65 -5.41 1.65
C ILE A 84 16.55 -6.48 2.26
N GLY A 85 17.73 -6.05 2.72
CA GLY A 85 18.69 -6.92 3.41
C GLY A 85 18.23 -7.23 4.83
N LEU A 86 18.11 -8.51 5.17
CA LEU A 86 17.82 -8.99 6.51
C LEU A 86 18.97 -9.85 7.01
N ARG A 87 19.25 -9.79 8.31
CA ARG A 87 20.22 -10.64 9.00
C ARG A 87 19.66 -11.20 10.30
N LYS A 88 20.25 -12.29 10.76
CA LYS A 88 19.88 -12.87 12.05
C LYS A 88 20.54 -12.08 13.19
N GLY A 89 19.73 -11.44 14.01
CA GLY A 89 20.15 -10.75 15.23
C GLY A 89 19.98 -11.61 16.50
N ARG A 90 20.20 -11.00 17.66
CA ARG A 90 20.08 -11.70 18.96
C ARG A 90 18.63 -12.08 19.32
N LYS A 91 17.64 -11.29 18.87
CA LYS A 91 16.22 -11.44 19.22
C LYS A 91 15.35 -11.91 18.03
N GLY A 92 15.94 -12.31 16.93
CA GLY A 92 15.24 -12.66 15.68
C GLY A 92 15.87 -11.99 14.47
N MET A 93 15.11 -11.89 13.38
CA MET A 93 15.57 -11.19 12.18
C MET A 93 15.58 -9.69 12.42
N GLU A 94 16.55 -8.99 11.85
CA GLU A 94 16.69 -7.53 11.90
C GLU A 94 17.18 -7.01 10.53
N PRO A 95 16.94 -5.73 10.19
CA PRO A 95 17.54 -5.13 9.00
C PRO A 95 19.06 -5.23 9.02
N ALA A 96 19.64 -5.61 7.89
CA ALA A 96 21.10 -5.67 7.72
C ALA A 96 21.72 -4.25 7.74
N ASP A 97 20.98 -3.28 7.18
CA ASP A 97 21.37 -1.86 7.09
C ASP A 97 20.15 -0.96 7.38
N GLN A 98 20.24 -0.16 8.44
CA GLN A 98 19.19 0.79 8.81
C GLN A 98 19.04 1.92 7.79
N SER A 99 20.15 2.36 7.18
CA SER A 99 20.09 3.40 6.14
C SER A 99 19.31 2.95 4.91
N GLN A 100 19.37 1.65 4.58
CA GLN A 100 18.54 1.06 3.53
C GLN A 100 17.05 1.14 3.88
N VAL A 101 16.69 0.81 5.12
CA VAL A 101 15.30 0.88 5.58
C VAL A 101 14.78 2.31 5.52
N ASP A 102 15.55 3.29 5.95
CA ASP A 102 15.14 4.69 5.94
C ASP A 102 14.95 5.20 4.51
N ARG A 103 15.86 4.82 3.59
CA ARG A 103 15.73 5.12 2.16
C ARG A 103 14.49 4.46 1.54
N ILE A 104 14.20 3.20 1.90
CA ILE A 104 13.03 2.48 1.40
C ILE A 104 11.75 3.11 1.95
N ARG A 105 11.69 3.45 3.23
CA ARG A 105 10.54 4.13 3.85
C ARG A 105 10.25 5.50 3.22
N SER A 106 11.25 6.19 2.71
CA SER A 106 11.02 7.42 1.96
C SER A 106 10.34 7.22 0.60
N ARG A 107 10.35 5.98 0.07
CA ARG A 107 9.73 5.60 -1.21
C ARG A 107 8.38 4.89 -1.05
N VAL A 108 8.04 4.47 0.18
CA VAL A 108 6.81 3.74 0.49
C VAL A 108 6.04 4.51 1.54
N ALA A 109 4.93 5.11 1.16
CA ALA A 109 4.07 5.79 2.11
C ALA A 109 3.00 4.84 2.65
N MET A 110 2.66 4.98 3.93
CA MET A 110 1.60 4.21 4.57
C MET A 110 0.53 5.13 5.15
N VAL A 111 -0.71 4.86 4.80
CA VAL A 111 -1.92 5.50 5.33
C VAL A 111 -2.60 4.49 6.23
N PHE A 112 -2.79 4.87 7.50
CA PHE A 112 -3.30 3.99 8.54
C PHE A 112 -4.79 4.21 8.79
N GLN A 113 -5.44 3.23 9.38
CA GLN A 113 -6.82 3.30 9.85
C GLN A 113 -7.03 4.45 10.85
N SER A 114 -6.10 4.70 11.76
CA SER A 114 -6.18 5.69 12.84
C SER A 114 -5.61 7.05 12.48
N PHE A 115 -5.49 7.40 11.20
CA PHE A 115 -4.98 8.66 10.64
C PHE A 115 -3.54 9.00 11.04
N ASN A 116 -3.16 8.81 12.30
CA ASN A 116 -1.82 9.05 12.89
C ASN A 116 -1.27 10.47 12.61
N LEU A 117 -2.14 11.48 12.64
CA LEU A 117 -1.73 12.87 12.57
C LEU A 117 -1.11 13.32 13.90
N TRP A 118 -0.09 14.17 13.84
CA TRP A 118 0.48 14.82 15.02
C TRP A 118 -0.49 15.86 15.55
N SER A 119 -1.06 15.62 16.73
CA SER A 119 -2.13 16.43 17.31
C SER A 119 -1.72 17.85 17.68
N HIS A 120 -0.41 18.07 17.93
CA HIS A 120 0.19 19.35 18.29
C HIS A 120 0.65 20.18 17.08
N MET A 121 0.43 19.71 15.87
CA MET A 121 0.76 20.36 14.61
C MET A 121 -0.51 20.66 13.82
N THR A 122 -0.51 21.76 13.09
CA THR A 122 -1.56 22.08 12.11
C THR A 122 -1.55 21.05 10.97
N ILE A 123 -2.60 21.04 10.16
CA ILE A 123 -2.69 20.14 9.00
C ILE A 123 -1.55 20.42 8.00
N LEU A 124 -1.22 21.69 7.75
CA LEU A 124 -0.12 22.06 6.88
C LEU A 124 1.22 21.55 7.43
N GLU A 125 1.49 21.75 8.72
CA GLU A 125 2.69 21.27 9.38
C GLU A 125 2.80 19.73 9.31
N ASN A 126 1.71 19.01 9.53
CA ASN A 126 1.65 17.56 9.36
C ASN A 126 2.08 17.11 7.95
N VAL A 127 1.71 17.86 6.91
CA VAL A 127 2.03 17.50 5.53
C VAL A 127 3.48 17.79 5.18
N ILE A 128 4.03 18.92 5.65
CA ILE A 128 5.40 19.35 5.28
C ILE A 128 6.50 18.78 6.17
N GLU A 129 6.18 18.20 7.30
CA GLU A 129 7.16 17.75 8.32
C GLU A 129 8.22 16.81 7.71
N ALA A 130 7.77 15.74 7.06
CA ALA A 130 8.68 14.77 6.48
C ALA A 130 9.44 15.29 5.25
N PRO A 131 8.84 15.98 4.27
CA PRO A 131 9.58 16.63 3.18
C PRO A 131 10.69 17.56 3.66
N VAL A 132 10.42 18.39 4.66
CA VAL A 132 11.41 19.33 5.20
C VAL A 132 12.50 18.61 5.99
N HIS A 133 12.13 17.74 6.93
CA HIS A 133 13.07 17.19 7.91
C HIS A 133 13.74 15.89 7.45
N VAL A 134 13.07 15.06 6.64
CA VAL A 134 13.63 13.80 6.11
C VAL A 134 14.28 14.01 4.74
N GLN A 135 13.55 14.65 3.79
CA GLN A 135 14.06 14.88 2.45
C GLN A 135 14.94 16.13 2.32
N LYS A 136 15.02 16.96 3.40
CA LYS A 136 15.81 18.20 3.43
C LYS A 136 15.45 19.22 2.34
N ARG A 137 14.19 19.21 1.92
CA ARG A 137 13.68 20.14 0.90
C ARG A 137 13.45 21.53 1.48
N PRO A 138 13.57 22.60 0.65
CA PRO A 138 13.28 23.97 1.08
C PRO A 138 11.82 24.10 1.60
N LYS A 139 11.66 24.67 2.81
CA LYS A 139 10.34 24.78 3.46
C LYS A 139 9.30 25.52 2.61
N ALA A 140 9.71 26.56 1.88
CA ALA A 140 8.81 27.31 1.02
C ALA A 140 8.22 26.47 -0.14
N GLU A 141 9.04 25.61 -0.75
CA GLU A 141 8.58 24.66 -1.78
C GLU A 141 7.62 23.62 -1.19
N CYS A 142 7.97 23.07 0.00
CA CYS A 142 7.12 22.12 0.68
C CYS A 142 5.74 22.71 1.05
N ILE A 143 5.68 23.99 1.45
CA ILE A 143 4.42 24.68 1.75
C ILE A 143 3.57 24.82 0.49
N ALA A 144 4.16 25.31 -0.61
CA ALA A 144 3.43 25.49 -1.88
C ALA A 144 2.87 24.16 -2.39
N GLU A 145 3.67 23.10 -2.36
CA GLU A 145 3.21 21.78 -2.76
C GLU A 145 2.15 21.21 -1.81
N ALA A 146 2.31 21.36 -0.50
CA ALA A 146 1.35 20.89 0.48
C ALA A 146 -0.02 21.56 0.29
N GLU A 147 -0.07 22.85 -0.05
CA GLU A 147 -1.32 23.54 -0.37
C GLU A 147 -2.02 22.94 -1.60
N GLU A 148 -1.27 22.61 -2.66
CA GLU A 148 -1.83 21.92 -3.83
C GLU A 148 -2.30 20.50 -3.50
N LEU A 149 -1.57 19.75 -2.67
CA LEU A 149 -2.00 18.44 -2.20
C LEU A 149 -3.26 18.52 -1.32
N LEU A 150 -3.34 19.49 -0.42
CA LEU A 150 -4.53 19.73 0.41
C LEU A 150 -5.74 20.17 -0.43
N LYS A 151 -5.52 20.94 -1.49
CA LYS A 151 -6.55 21.27 -2.47
C LYS A 151 -7.03 20.04 -3.23
N LYS A 152 -6.10 19.20 -3.67
CA LYS A 152 -6.38 17.91 -4.36
C LYS A 152 -7.26 16.99 -3.51
N VAL A 153 -7.00 16.89 -2.20
CA VAL A 153 -7.82 16.08 -1.30
C VAL A 153 -9.02 16.87 -0.72
N GLY A 154 -9.25 18.13 -1.15
CA GLY A 154 -10.43 18.92 -0.84
C GLY A 154 -10.52 19.45 0.60
N ILE A 155 -9.37 19.80 1.21
CA ILE A 155 -9.32 20.34 2.59
C ILE A 155 -8.33 21.50 2.76
N VAL A 156 -8.01 22.23 1.70
CA VAL A 156 -7.03 23.33 1.76
C VAL A 156 -7.47 24.45 2.73
N ASP A 157 -8.77 24.66 2.90
CA ASP A 157 -9.35 25.60 3.86
C ASP A 157 -9.06 25.22 5.32
N LYS A 158 -8.66 23.99 5.58
CA LYS A 158 -8.31 23.44 6.90
C LYS A 158 -6.81 23.47 7.21
N ARG A 159 -5.96 24.00 6.30
CA ARG A 159 -4.49 23.89 6.42
C ARG A 159 -3.92 24.41 7.75
N ASN A 160 -4.57 25.46 8.34
CA ASN A 160 -4.13 26.07 9.61
C ASN A 160 -4.87 25.52 10.84
N GLN A 161 -5.74 24.51 10.66
CA GLN A 161 -6.44 23.88 11.76
C GLN A 161 -5.63 22.70 12.32
N TYR A 162 -5.92 22.33 13.57
CA TYR A 162 -5.37 21.16 14.22
C TYR A 162 -6.24 19.93 13.96
N PRO A 163 -5.69 18.70 14.01
CA PRO A 163 -6.45 17.47 13.75
C PRO A 163 -7.74 17.35 14.57
N SER A 164 -7.75 17.81 15.84
CA SER A 164 -8.92 17.77 16.71
C SER A 164 -10.14 18.58 16.20
N HIS A 165 -9.93 19.50 15.27
CA HIS A 165 -10.99 20.33 14.69
C HIS A 165 -11.53 19.76 13.36
N LEU A 166 -11.05 18.61 12.93
CA LEU A 166 -11.43 17.98 11.67
C LEU A 166 -12.29 16.75 11.90
N SER A 167 -13.23 16.49 10.98
CA SER A 167 -13.94 15.22 10.94
C SER A 167 -12.99 14.05 10.61
N GLY A 168 -13.36 12.81 10.92
CA GLY A 168 -12.56 11.64 10.59
C GLY A 168 -12.19 11.56 9.12
N GLY A 169 -13.14 11.81 8.21
CA GLY A 169 -12.88 11.86 6.77
C GLY A 169 -11.90 12.97 6.35
N GLN A 170 -11.95 14.13 6.99
CA GLN A 170 -10.99 15.22 6.75
C GLN A 170 -9.59 14.84 7.28
N GLN A 171 -9.51 14.23 8.46
CA GLN A 171 -8.24 13.73 9.02
C GLN A 171 -7.61 12.67 8.12
N GLN A 172 -8.41 11.74 7.58
CA GLN A 172 -7.91 10.71 6.67
C GLN A 172 -7.41 11.32 5.36
N ARG A 173 -8.12 12.31 4.80
CA ARG A 173 -7.66 13.04 3.61
C ARG A 173 -6.38 13.83 3.88
N ALA A 174 -6.20 14.39 5.07
CA ALA A 174 -4.93 15.00 5.49
C ALA A 174 -3.80 13.97 5.58
N ALA A 175 -4.06 12.76 6.11
CA ALA A 175 -3.09 11.67 6.15
C ALA A 175 -2.68 11.22 4.75
N ILE A 176 -3.62 11.19 3.79
CA ILE A 176 -3.31 10.91 2.38
C ILE A 176 -2.44 12.03 1.78
N ALA A 177 -2.76 13.30 2.02
CA ALA A 177 -1.94 14.42 1.54
C ALA A 177 -0.51 14.37 2.12
N ARG A 178 -0.37 14.06 3.40
CA ARG A 178 0.94 13.85 4.06
C ARG A 178 1.73 12.72 3.41
N ALA A 179 1.07 11.61 3.08
CA ALA A 179 1.69 10.49 2.39
C ALA A 179 2.18 10.88 0.97
N LEU A 180 1.37 11.63 0.23
CA LEU A 180 1.68 12.10 -1.13
C LEU A 180 2.86 13.07 -1.16
N ALA A 181 3.03 13.92 -0.13
CA ALA A 181 4.09 14.92 -0.05
C ALA A 181 5.51 14.33 -0.08
N MET A 182 5.64 13.04 0.24
CA MET A 182 6.91 12.30 0.14
C MET A 182 7.22 11.76 -1.26
N HIS A 183 6.36 11.96 -2.26
CA HIS A 183 6.48 11.41 -3.61
C HIS A 183 6.72 9.89 -3.63
N PRO A 184 5.89 9.10 -2.95
CA PRO A 184 6.13 7.67 -2.81
C PRO A 184 5.98 6.97 -4.16
N LYS A 185 6.79 5.92 -4.37
CA LYS A 185 6.63 4.99 -5.49
C LYS A 185 5.47 4.02 -5.27
N VAL A 186 5.20 3.70 -4.02
CA VAL A 186 4.12 2.78 -3.61
C VAL A 186 3.40 3.36 -2.41
N MET A 187 2.07 3.34 -2.44
CA MET A 187 1.22 3.71 -1.33
C MET A 187 0.55 2.47 -0.72
N LEU A 188 0.68 2.32 0.58
CA LEU A 188 0.07 1.26 1.36
C LEU A 188 -1.10 1.85 2.15
N PHE A 189 -2.29 1.27 2.01
CA PHE A 189 -3.48 1.70 2.75
C PHE A 189 -3.95 0.56 3.67
N ASP A 190 -3.89 0.78 4.96
CA ASP A 190 -4.32 -0.18 5.99
C ASP A 190 -5.70 0.20 6.51
N GLU A 191 -6.76 -0.34 5.90
CA GLU A 191 -8.17 -0.11 6.23
C GLU A 191 -8.53 1.40 6.34
N PRO A 192 -8.30 2.22 5.29
CA PRO A 192 -8.36 3.67 5.37
C PRO A 192 -9.75 4.25 5.68
N THR A 193 -10.81 3.45 5.62
CA THR A 193 -12.20 3.87 5.85
C THR A 193 -12.82 3.28 7.10
N SER A 194 -12.19 2.28 7.73
CA SER A 194 -12.80 1.49 8.82
C SER A 194 -13.04 2.28 10.11
N ALA A 195 -12.37 3.43 10.30
CA ALA A 195 -12.57 4.31 11.47
C ALA A 195 -13.51 5.50 11.16
N LEU A 196 -14.22 5.48 10.03
CA LEU A 196 -15.07 6.57 9.57
C LEU A 196 -16.55 6.25 9.69
N ASP A 197 -17.34 7.29 9.92
CA ASP A 197 -18.78 7.20 9.75
C ASP A 197 -19.12 6.88 8.28
N PRO A 198 -20.16 6.07 8.00
CA PRO A 198 -20.49 5.62 6.64
C PRO A 198 -20.67 6.76 5.63
N GLU A 199 -21.20 7.92 6.06
CA GLU A 199 -21.38 9.09 5.22
C GLU A 199 -20.07 9.74 4.76
N LEU A 200 -18.96 9.55 5.51
CA LEU A 200 -17.65 10.11 5.21
C LEU A 200 -16.77 9.18 4.34
N VAL A 201 -17.10 7.89 4.26
CA VAL A 201 -16.36 6.88 3.50
C VAL A 201 -16.23 7.29 2.02
N GLY A 202 -17.33 7.73 1.41
CA GLY A 202 -17.37 8.09 0.00
C GLY A 202 -16.39 9.21 -0.39
N GLU A 203 -16.08 10.13 0.51
CA GLU A 203 -15.13 11.22 0.25
C GLU A 203 -13.69 10.71 0.17
N VAL A 204 -13.31 9.79 1.06
CA VAL A 204 -11.97 9.18 1.07
C VAL A 204 -11.81 8.27 -0.14
N LEU A 205 -12.81 7.45 -0.47
CA LEU A 205 -12.76 6.56 -1.64
C LEU A 205 -12.66 7.35 -2.96
N ARG A 206 -13.29 8.53 -3.08
CA ARG A 206 -13.12 9.40 -4.25
C ARG A 206 -11.68 9.86 -4.42
N VAL A 207 -11.02 10.27 -3.34
CA VAL A 207 -9.59 10.63 -3.39
C VAL A 207 -8.75 9.44 -3.81
N MET A 208 -8.97 8.26 -3.24
CA MET A 208 -8.22 7.04 -3.61
C MET A 208 -8.45 6.63 -5.07
N ARG A 209 -9.68 6.79 -5.57
CA ARG A 209 -9.99 6.54 -7.01
C ARG A 209 -9.22 7.51 -7.91
N SER A 210 -9.19 8.80 -7.60
CA SER A 210 -8.40 9.79 -8.35
C SER A 210 -6.91 9.44 -8.37
N LEU A 211 -6.34 8.93 -7.27
CA LEU A 211 -4.96 8.48 -7.22
C LEU A 211 -4.71 7.25 -8.11
N ALA A 212 -5.66 6.34 -8.19
CA ALA A 212 -5.60 5.19 -9.10
C ALA A 212 -5.62 5.64 -10.58
N GLU A 213 -6.51 6.58 -10.92
CA GLU A 213 -6.62 7.17 -12.26
C GLU A 213 -5.34 7.92 -12.69
N GLU A 214 -4.59 8.47 -11.73
CA GLU A 214 -3.28 9.09 -11.96
C GLU A 214 -2.15 8.05 -12.12
N GLY A 215 -2.43 6.77 -12.07
CA GLY A 215 -1.43 5.70 -12.21
C GLY A 215 -0.58 5.49 -10.95
N ARG A 216 -1.06 5.86 -9.75
CA ARG A 216 -0.35 5.57 -8.50
C ARG A 216 -0.39 4.08 -8.19
N THR A 217 0.76 3.52 -7.83
CA THR A 217 0.83 2.13 -7.36
C THR A 217 0.31 2.03 -5.94
N MET A 218 -0.71 1.21 -5.70
CA MET A 218 -1.38 1.11 -4.39
C MET A 218 -1.60 -0.34 -3.97
N LEU A 219 -1.28 -0.65 -2.71
CA LEU A 219 -1.73 -1.86 -2.02
C LEU A 219 -2.75 -1.44 -0.95
N VAL A 220 -3.99 -1.90 -1.08
CA VAL A 220 -5.11 -1.41 -0.28
C VAL A 220 -5.75 -2.56 0.49
N VAL A 221 -5.54 -2.62 1.79
CA VAL A 221 -6.34 -3.45 2.69
C VAL A 221 -7.67 -2.75 2.90
N THR A 222 -8.77 -3.39 2.54
CA THR A 222 -10.10 -2.77 2.59
C THR A 222 -11.21 -3.78 2.79
N HIS A 223 -12.34 -3.29 3.30
CA HIS A 223 -13.64 -3.98 3.34
C HIS A 223 -14.62 -3.39 2.31
N GLU A 224 -14.21 -2.37 1.55
CA GLU A 224 -15.02 -1.70 0.54
C GLU A 224 -15.05 -2.52 -0.76
N MET A 225 -16.04 -3.44 -0.89
CA MET A 225 -16.15 -4.34 -2.05
C MET A 225 -16.35 -3.60 -3.37
N GLY A 226 -17.08 -2.47 -3.35
CA GLY A 226 -17.25 -1.61 -4.51
C GLY A 226 -15.93 -1.04 -5.01
N PHE A 227 -15.08 -0.53 -4.09
CA PHE A 227 -13.75 -0.05 -4.44
C PHE A 227 -12.87 -1.17 -5.02
N ALA A 228 -12.83 -2.34 -4.35
CA ALA A 228 -12.04 -3.47 -4.81
C ALA A 228 -12.46 -3.97 -6.21
N ARG A 229 -13.75 -3.92 -6.52
CA ARG A 229 -14.30 -4.34 -7.82
C ARG A 229 -14.02 -3.33 -8.93
N ASP A 230 -14.22 -2.03 -8.64
CA ASP A 230 -14.28 -0.98 -9.66
C ASP A 230 -12.92 -0.33 -9.93
N VAL A 231 -12.00 -0.35 -8.97
CA VAL A 231 -10.74 0.42 -9.02
C VAL A 231 -9.51 -0.47 -9.11
N SER A 232 -9.56 -1.70 -8.59
CA SER A 232 -8.38 -2.54 -8.54
C SER A 232 -8.08 -3.23 -9.87
N ASN A 233 -6.79 -3.43 -10.17
CA ASN A 233 -6.33 -4.28 -11.25
C ASN A 233 -6.31 -5.76 -10.84
N ARG A 234 -6.09 -6.00 -9.54
CA ARG A 234 -6.04 -7.33 -8.94
C ARG A 234 -6.60 -7.32 -7.53
N VAL A 235 -7.27 -8.40 -7.19
CA VAL A 235 -7.78 -8.68 -5.83
C VAL A 235 -7.05 -9.88 -5.29
N VAL A 236 -6.63 -9.79 -4.02
CA VAL A 236 -5.98 -10.87 -3.27
C VAL A 236 -6.80 -11.14 -2.01
N PHE A 237 -7.28 -12.37 -1.87
CA PHE A 237 -7.99 -12.80 -0.66
C PHE A 237 -7.05 -13.56 0.27
N LEU A 238 -6.80 -12.95 1.43
CA LEU A 238 -5.95 -13.52 2.47
C LEU A 238 -6.81 -14.27 3.51
N HIS A 239 -6.47 -15.52 3.77
CA HIS A 239 -7.11 -16.32 4.80
C HIS A 239 -6.09 -17.06 5.65
N LYS A 240 -6.13 -16.86 6.98
CA LYS A 240 -5.24 -17.53 7.97
C LYS A 240 -3.75 -17.49 7.59
N GLY A 241 -3.32 -16.36 7.04
CA GLY A 241 -1.90 -16.11 6.72
C GLY A 241 -1.42 -16.63 5.37
N VAL A 242 -2.32 -17.09 4.50
CA VAL A 242 -2.01 -17.51 3.12
C VAL A 242 -2.88 -16.79 2.11
N VAL A 243 -2.40 -16.63 0.88
CA VAL A 243 -3.22 -16.21 -0.25
C VAL A 243 -4.08 -17.41 -0.65
N GLU A 244 -5.40 -17.28 -0.45
CA GLU A 244 -6.35 -18.34 -0.77
C GLU A 244 -6.88 -18.22 -2.20
N GLU A 245 -7.09 -16.98 -2.65
CA GLU A 245 -7.54 -16.69 -4.01
C GLU A 245 -6.99 -15.35 -4.46
N GLU A 246 -6.60 -15.25 -5.73
CA GLU A 246 -6.22 -13.99 -6.36
C GLU A 246 -6.58 -13.99 -7.84
N GLY A 247 -6.78 -12.79 -8.41
CA GLY A 247 -7.07 -12.62 -9.82
C GLY A 247 -7.61 -11.24 -10.16
N ALA A 248 -8.04 -11.07 -11.41
CA ALA A 248 -8.75 -9.87 -11.83
C ALA A 248 -10.09 -9.73 -11.09
N PRO A 249 -10.53 -8.51 -10.74
CA PRO A 249 -11.79 -8.30 -10.03
C PRO A 249 -12.99 -9.00 -10.69
N THR A 250 -13.08 -8.94 -12.01
CA THR A 250 -14.15 -9.59 -12.77
C THR A 250 -14.19 -11.10 -12.59
N GLU A 251 -13.03 -11.74 -12.49
CA GLU A 251 -12.93 -13.19 -12.27
C GLU A 251 -13.25 -13.55 -10.84
N VAL A 252 -12.57 -12.88 -9.89
CA VAL A 252 -12.64 -13.20 -8.46
C VAL A 252 -14.02 -12.93 -7.88
N PHE A 253 -14.68 -11.82 -8.28
CA PHE A 253 -16.04 -11.51 -7.84
C PHE A 253 -17.13 -12.18 -8.70
N GLY A 254 -16.86 -12.45 -9.98
CA GLY A 254 -17.84 -13.03 -10.89
C GLY A 254 -17.97 -14.56 -10.75
N ALA A 255 -16.84 -15.24 -10.56
CA ALA A 255 -16.76 -16.70 -10.44
C ALA A 255 -15.74 -17.12 -9.38
N PRO A 256 -15.95 -16.78 -8.09
CA PRO A 256 -15.04 -17.11 -7.03
C PRO A 256 -14.86 -18.63 -6.89
N LYS A 257 -13.60 -19.07 -6.80
CA LYS A 257 -13.23 -20.50 -6.69
C LYS A 257 -13.27 -20.98 -5.25
N SER A 258 -12.82 -20.14 -4.31
CA SER A 258 -12.79 -20.49 -2.89
C SER A 258 -14.17 -20.37 -2.26
N GLU A 259 -14.64 -21.42 -1.62
CA GLU A 259 -15.89 -21.40 -0.84
C GLU A 259 -15.84 -20.37 0.31
N ARG A 260 -14.67 -20.16 0.88
CA ARG A 260 -14.45 -19.15 1.93
C ARG A 260 -14.59 -17.74 1.41
N PHE A 261 -14.07 -17.49 0.20
CA PHE A 261 -14.24 -16.20 -0.44
C PHE A 261 -15.71 -15.94 -0.82
N LYS A 262 -16.44 -16.94 -1.29
CA LYS A 262 -17.90 -16.85 -1.52
C LYS A 262 -18.65 -16.44 -0.24
N GLN A 263 -18.33 -17.10 0.87
CA GLN A 263 -18.92 -16.77 2.18
C GLN A 263 -18.56 -15.34 2.61
N PHE A 264 -17.29 -14.94 2.43
CA PHE A 264 -16.81 -13.61 2.77
C PHE A 264 -17.54 -12.52 1.97
N ILE A 265 -17.68 -12.67 0.66
CA ILE A 265 -18.41 -11.72 -0.19
C ILE A 265 -19.89 -11.65 0.24
N SER A 266 -20.50 -12.78 0.55
CA SER A 266 -21.93 -12.84 0.93
C SER A 266 -22.23 -12.08 2.21
N SER A 267 -21.28 -12.04 3.15
CA SER A 267 -21.42 -11.34 4.44
C SER A 267 -21.13 -9.83 4.37
N HIS A 268 -20.65 -9.32 3.21
CA HIS A 268 -20.28 -7.93 2.99
C HIS A 268 -21.05 -7.29 1.81
N ARG A 269 -22.22 -7.84 1.50
CA ARG A 269 -23.15 -7.27 0.50
C ARG A 269 -24.02 -6.18 1.09
#